data_bd739fa188f54622f8990275ea364778
#
_entry.id   bd739fa188f54622f8990275ea364778
#
_cell.length_a   1.000
_cell.length_b   1.000
_cell.length_c   1.000
_cell.angle_alpha   90.00
_cell.angle_beta   90.00
_cell.angle_gamma   90.00
#
_symmetry.space_group_name_H-M   'P 1'
#
loop_
_entity.id
_entity.type
_entity.pdbx_description
1 polymer ?
#
loop_
_entity_poly.entity_id
_entity_poly.type
_entity_poly.pdbx_seq_one_letter_code
_entity_poly.pdbx_strand_id
1 'polypeptide(L)'
;MHLILIIKHSQPEEEDWSTDTESLTIAKKCIKDINETLGYQLNNKTSECFSFFISYHFNKFDLGIQQLFIQSYIDRLIELMEQHIGFPFSQDTILKDNMNVHFSRTYLRLMSHVYLNNPLTSQIKRLYPFVFNTLYDSIRQLSQDTNIQLSEDEIAFLTIHFQSSIERHKSSHIHVVIACYYGLGISTLLADRKSVV
;
A
#
# COMPACT_ATOMS: atom_id res chain seq x y z
N MET A 1 8.92 0.78 -11.11
CA MET A 1 9.10 -0.32 -10.16
C MET A 1 8.05 -1.44 -10.35
N HIS A 2 6.75 -1.13 -10.49
CA HIS A 2 5.71 -2.16 -10.70
C HIS A 2 5.89 -3.00 -11.96
N LEU A 3 6.26 -2.41 -13.09
CA LEU A 3 6.48 -3.14 -14.33
C LEU A 3 7.62 -4.19 -14.20
N ILE A 4 8.69 -3.86 -13.48
CA ILE A 4 9.81 -4.78 -13.22
C ILE A 4 9.35 -5.96 -12.35
N LEU A 5 8.43 -5.74 -11.42
CA LEU A 5 7.87 -6.81 -10.57
C LEU A 5 6.96 -7.74 -11.38
N ILE A 6 6.13 -7.19 -12.27
CA ILE A 6 5.30 -7.98 -13.19
C ILE A 6 6.17 -8.85 -14.11
N ILE A 7 7.27 -8.31 -14.63
CA ILE A 7 8.23 -9.04 -15.48
C ILE A 7 8.91 -10.19 -14.71
N LYS A 8 9.20 -10.00 -13.42
CA LYS A 8 9.93 -11.00 -12.61
C LYS A 8 9.06 -12.12 -12.03
N HIS A 9 7.78 -11.91 -11.81
CA HIS A 9 6.97 -12.77 -10.92
C HIS A 9 5.76 -13.45 -11.58
N SER A 10 5.78 -13.68 -12.86
CA SER A 10 4.73 -14.40 -13.61
C SER A 10 3.70 -13.52 -14.31
N GLN A 11 3.17 -14.08 -15.36
CA GLN A 11 2.07 -13.49 -16.10
C GLN A 11 0.79 -13.62 -15.24
N PRO A 12 0.00 -12.55 -15.09
CA PRO A 12 -1.23 -12.60 -14.32
C PRO A 12 -2.19 -13.65 -14.90
N GLU A 13 -2.76 -14.44 -14.00
CA GLU A 13 -3.84 -15.38 -14.33
C GLU A 13 -5.13 -14.64 -14.68
N GLU A 14 -6.18 -15.33 -15.08
CA GLU A 14 -7.39 -14.80 -15.69
C GLU A 14 -8.18 -13.85 -14.78
N GLU A 15 -7.88 -12.55 -14.82
CA GLU A 15 -8.70 -11.49 -14.23
C GLU A 15 -9.11 -10.49 -15.33
N ASP A 16 -10.34 -10.00 -15.23
CA ASP A 16 -10.88 -8.98 -16.15
C ASP A 16 -10.44 -7.58 -15.65
N TRP A 17 -9.36 -7.08 -16.25
CA TRP A 17 -8.82 -5.77 -15.97
C TRP A 17 -9.59 -4.71 -16.77
N SER A 18 -10.73 -4.27 -16.27
CA SER A 18 -11.46 -3.15 -16.88
C SER A 18 -10.65 -1.86 -16.72
N THR A 19 -10.19 -1.29 -17.83
CA THR A 19 -9.40 -0.05 -17.84
C THR A 19 -9.88 0.89 -18.92
N ASP A 20 -9.55 2.20 -18.78
CA ASP A 20 -9.84 3.16 -19.81
C ASP A 20 -8.98 2.96 -21.06
N THR A 21 -9.54 3.30 -22.22
CA THR A 21 -8.92 3.07 -23.53
C THR A 21 -7.57 3.78 -23.70
N GLU A 22 -7.40 4.95 -23.08
CA GLU A 22 -6.16 5.73 -23.16
C GLU A 22 -5.03 5.05 -22.41
N SER A 23 -5.28 4.63 -21.16
CA SER A 23 -4.31 3.88 -20.35
C SER A 23 -3.91 2.57 -21.00
N LEU A 24 -4.87 1.85 -21.61
CA LEU A 24 -4.58 0.62 -22.35
C LEU A 24 -3.69 0.89 -23.58
N THR A 25 -3.93 1.98 -24.29
CA THR A 25 -3.13 2.36 -25.47
C THR A 25 -1.70 2.69 -25.05
N ILE A 26 -1.51 3.44 -23.97
CA ILE A 26 -0.20 3.76 -23.41
C ILE A 26 0.51 2.48 -22.97
N ALA A 27 -0.18 1.60 -22.23
CA ALA A 27 0.38 0.35 -21.76
C ALA A 27 0.86 -0.56 -22.92
N LYS A 28 0.04 -0.73 -23.95
CA LYS A 28 0.41 -1.53 -25.15
C LYS A 28 1.65 -0.97 -25.84
N LYS A 29 1.75 0.37 -25.96
CA LYS A 29 2.93 0.99 -26.54
C LYS A 29 4.17 0.74 -25.70
N CYS A 30 4.10 0.93 -24.38
CA CYS A 30 5.21 0.67 -23.46
C CYS A 30 5.66 -0.80 -23.52
N ILE A 31 4.71 -1.75 -23.49
CA ILE A 31 5.04 -3.19 -23.56
C ILE A 31 5.70 -3.55 -24.90
N LYS A 32 5.23 -2.96 -26.00
CA LYS A 32 5.84 -3.15 -27.31
C LYS A 32 7.29 -2.64 -27.33
N ASP A 33 7.52 -1.40 -26.85
CA ASP A 33 8.84 -0.81 -26.79
C ASP A 33 9.81 -1.63 -25.92
N ILE A 34 9.32 -2.18 -24.80
CA ILE A 34 10.09 -3.07 -23.91
C ILE A 34 10.45 -4.38 -24.61
N ASN A 35 9.49 -5.02 -25.30
CA ASN A 35 9.75 -6.25 -26.03
C ASN A 35 10.80 -6.03 -27.14
N GLU A 36 10.66 -4.94 -27.89
CA GLU A 36 11.59 -4.60 -29.00
C GLU A 36 12.99 -4.20 -28.51
N THR A 37 13.08 -3.43 -27.42
CA THR A 37 14.34 -2.88 -26.94
C THR A 37 15.11 -3.82 -26.03
N LEU A 38 14.40 -4.58 -25.18
CA LEU A 38 15.00 -5.41 -24.14
C LEU A 38 14.88 -6.92 -24.43
N GLY A 39 14.23 -7.31 -25.55
CA GLY A 39 14.10 -8.71 -25.97
C GLY A 39 13.14 -9.55 -25.09
N TYR A 40 12.25 -8.90 -24.33
CA TYR A 40 11.22 -9.62 -23.57
C TYR A 40 10.06 -10.08 -24.48
N GLN A 41 9.30 -11.06 -24.04
CA GLN A 41 8.09 -11.55 -24.73
C GLN A 41 6.88 -11.38 -23.80
N LEU A 42 6.57 -10.14 -23.46
CA LEU A 42 5.41 -9.79 -22.65
C LEU A 42 4.15 -9.81 -23.51
N ASN A 43 3.07 -10.38 -22.99
CA ASN A 43 1.82 -10.59 -23.71
C ASN A 43 0.79 -9.46 -23.50
N ASN A 44 -0.38 -9.60 -24.10
CA ASN A 44 -1.48 -8.63 -23.98
C ASN A 44 -2.01 -8.51 -22.54
N LYS A 45 -2.04 -9.60 -21.78
CA LYS A 45 -2.47 -9.58 -20.37
C LYS A 45 -1.54 -8.69 -19.52
N THR A 46 -0.25 -8.72 -19.81
CA THR A 46 0.71 -7.78 -19.18
C THR A 46 0.36 -6.33 -19.51
N SER A 47 -0.08 -6.05 -20.75
CA SER A 47 -0.51 -4.69 -21.13
C SER A 47 -1.78 -4.26 -20.37
N GLU A 48 -2.74 -5.16 -20.20
CA GLU A 48 -3.97 -4.92 -19.44
C GLU A 48 -3.68 -4.65 -17.97
N CYS A 49 -2.90 -5.51 -17.33
CA CYS A 49 -2.44 -5.30 -15.95
C CYS A 49 -1.69 -3.97 -15.79
N PHE A 50 -0.80 -3.63 -16.73
CA PHE A 50 -0.06 -2.38 -16.69
C PHE A 50 -0.97 -1.17 -16.93
N SER A 51 -1.97 -1.28 -17.80
CA SER A 51 -2.95 -0.21 -18.03
C SER A 51 -3.76 0.11 -16.77
N PHE A 52 -4.10 -0.90 -15.99
CA PHE A 52 -4.76 -0.73 -14.71
C PHE A 52 -3.93 0.12 -13.74
N PHE A 53 -2.62 -0.15 -13.63
CA PHE A 53 -1.74 0.68 -12.81
C PHE A 53 -1.61 2.13 -13.33
N ILE A 54 -1.61 2.32 -14.65
CA ILE A 54 -1.59 3.65 -15.27
C ILE A 54 -2.88 4.39 -14.91
N SER A 55 -4.05 3.79 -15.15
CA SER A 55 -5.35 4.38 -14.81
C SER A 55 -5.42 4.79 -13.34
N TYR A 56 -4.96 3.92 -12.47
CA TYR A 56 -4.95 4.18 -11.04
C TYR A 56 -4.05 5.36 -10.64
N HIS A 57 -2.81 5.40 -11.16
CA HIS A 57 -1.88 6.49 -10.83
C HIS A 57 -2.33 7.85 -11.32
N PHE A 58 -3.07 7.90 -12.42
CA PHE A 58 -3.61 9.14 -12.98
C PHE A 58 -5.03 9.46 -12.52
N ASN A 59 -5.54 8.78 -11.46
CA ASN A 59 -6.89 8.93 -10.94
C ASN A 59 -8.00 8.75 -11.98
N LYS A 60 -7.74 7.91 -13.00
CA LYS A 60 -8.71 7.58 -14.05
C LYS A 60 -9.51 6.32 -13.74
N PHE A 61 -9.22 5.68 -12.63
CA PHE A 61 -9.87 4.45 -12.20
C PHE A 61 -10.90 4.74 -11.11
N ASP A 62 -12.16 4.45 -11.43
CA ASP A 62 -13.24 4.42 -10.44
C ASP A 62 -13.27 3.03 -9.79
N LEU A 63 -12.81 2.94 -8.56
CA LEU A 63 -12.83 1.69 -7.81
C LEU A 63 -14.25 1.23 -7.44
N GLY A 64 -15.26 2.10 -7.57
CA GLY A 64 -16.65 1.72 -7.34
C GLY A 64 -16.87 0.91 -6.06
N ILE A 65 -17.36 -0.33 -6.21
CA ILE A 65 -17.62 -1.25 -5.07
C ILE A 65 -16.33 -1.58 -4.31
N GLN A 66 -15.19 -1.69 -4.98
CA GLN A 66 -13.90 -1.96 -4.33
C GLN A 66 -13.50 -0.84 -3.37
N GLN A 67 -13.83 0.41 -3.68
CA GLN A 67 -13.58 1.54 -2.78
C GLN A 67 -14.37 1.41 -1.48
N LEU A 68 -15.63 0.97 -1.54
CA LEU A 68 -16.45 0.73 -0.35
C LEU A 68 -15.86 -0.41 0.49
N PHE A 69 -15.40 -1.47 -0.15
CA PHE A 69 -14.73 -2.58 0.52
C PHE A 69 -13.44 -2.13 1.21
N ILE A 70 -12.58 -1.38 0.51
CA ILE A 70 -11.33 -0.81 1.04
C ILE A 70 -11.62 0.05 2.25
N GLN A 71 -12.58 0.94 2.16
CA GLN A 71 -12.99 1.81 3.27
C GLN A 71 -13.47 1.01 4.48
N SER A 72 -14.35 0.03 4.26
CA SER A 72 -14.86 -0.84 5.33
C SER A 72 -13.75 -1.66 5.99
N TYR A 73 -12.80 -2.17 5.21
CA TYR A 73 -11.65 -2.91 5.72
C TYR A 73 -10.77 -2.02 6.61
N ILE A 74 -10.48 -0.80 6.15
CA ILE A 74 -9.66 0.17 6.90
C ILE A 74 -10.35 0.58 8.20
N ASP A 75 -11.64 0.91 8.15
CA ASP A 75 -12.40 1.31 9.33
C ASP A 75 -12.38 0.17 10.37
N ARG A 76 -12.60 -1.07 9.93
CA ARG A 76 -12.55 -2.22 10.82
C ARG A 76 -11.17 -2.49 11.39
N LEU A 77 -10.12 -2.31 10.58
CA LEU A 77 -8.72 -2.46 11.04
C LEU A 77 -8.39 -1.39 12.09
N ILE A 78 -8.79 -0.14 11.86
CA ILE A 78 -8.60 0.97 12.81
C ILE A 78 -9.32 0.67 14.13
N GLU A 79 -10.56 0.18 14.08
CA GLU A 79 -11.30 -0.21 15.28
C GLU A 79 -10.59 -1.30 16.10
N LEU A 80 -10.10 -2.36 15.43
CA LEU A 80 -9.35 -3.43 16.10
C LEU A 80 -8.06 -2.91 16.73
N MET A 81 -7.32 -2.09 16.03
CA MET A 81 -6.10 -1.47 16.55
C MET A 81 -6.39 -0.55 17.74
N GLU A 82 -7.48 0.22 17.68
CA GLU A 82 -7.94 1.06 18.79
C GLU A 82 -8.29 0.23 20.02
N GLN A 83 -9.03 -0.88 19.83
CA GLN A 83 -9.40 -1.80 20.91
C GLN A 83 -8.18 -2.46 21.57
N HIS A 84 -7.19 -2.89 20.76
CA HIS A 84 -6.03 -3.61 21.28
C HIS A 84 -4.97 -2.70 21.90
N ILE A 85 -4.77 -1.49 21.36
CA ILE A 85 -3.74 -0.55 21.83
C ILE A 85 -4.29 0.44 22.87
N GLY A 86 -5.61 0.70 22.86
CA GLY A 86 -6.24 1.69 23.72
C GLY A 86 -5.93 3.13 23.31
N PHE A 87 -5.63 3.37 22.03
CA PHE A 87 -5.29 4.68 21.47
C PHE A 87 -6.36 5.09 20.45
N PRO A 88 -6.89 6.34 20.46
CA PRO A 88 -8.03 6.76 19.66
C PRO A 88 -7.69 7.02 18.19
N PHE A 89 -7.28 5.98 17.47
CA PHE A 89 -6.91 6.04 16.05
C PHE A 89 -8.06 6.50 15.15
N SER A 90 -9.29 6.21 15.53
CA SER A 90 -10.50 6.61 14.79
C SER A 90 -10.69 8.13 14.69
N GLN A 91 -10.06 8.89 15.59
CA GLN A 91 -10.10 10.35 15.61
C GLN A 91 -9.00 10.99 14.73
N ASP A 92 -8.02 10.22 14.27
CA ASP A 92 -6.92 10.72 13.44
C ASP A 92 -7.27 10.68 11.96
N THR A 93 -7.72 11.82 11.41
CA THR A 93 -8.07 11.94 9.99
C THR A 93 -6.87 11.74 9.08
N ILE A 94 -5.67 12.16 9.50
CA ILE A 94 -4.43 11.98 8.73
C ILE A 94 -4.10 10.49 8.60
N LEU A 95 -4.30 9.72 9.67
CA LEU A 95 -4.14 8.27 9.62
C LEU A 95 -5.12 7.67 8.62
N LYS A 96 -6.42 8.01 8.69
CA LYS A 96 -7.44 7.49 7.79
C LYS A 96 -7.12 7.79 6.33
N ASP A 97 -6.76 9.01 6.01
CA ASP A 97 -6.39 9.43 4.65
C ASP A 97 -5.18 8.66 4.13
N ASN A 98 -4.13 8.56 4.94
CA ASN A 98 -2.93 7.82 4.59
C ASN A 98 -3.20 6.31 4.42
N MET A 99 -4.02 5.73 5.29
CA MET A 99 -4.43 4.33 5.19
C MET A 99 -5.22 4.07 3.90
N ASN A 100 -6.16 4.96 3.54
CA ASN A 100 -6.92 4.85 2.29
C ASN A 100 -6.00 4.84 1.07
N VAL A 101 -5.07 5.78 0.99
CA VAL A 101 -4.12 5.87 -0.12
C VAL A 101 -3.21 4.65 -0.17
N HIS A 102 -2.68 4.23 0.99
CA HIS A 102 -1.75 3.11 1.04
C HIS A 102 -2.46 1.79 0.75
N PHE A 103 -3.56 1.51 1.44
CA PHE A 103 -4.26 0.24 1.33
C PHE A 103 -4.92 0.05 -0.04
N SER A 104 -5.38 1.11 -0.70
CA SER A 104 -5.83 1.02 -2.09
C SER A 104 -4.73 0.47 -3.01
N ARG A 105 -3.49 0.93 -2.84
CA ARG A 105 -2.34 0.42 -3.59
C ARG A 105 -1.98 -1.02 -3.20
N THR A 106 -2.08 -1.35 -1.93
CA THR A 106 -1.89 -2.71 -1.42
C THR A 106 -2.93 -3.65 -2.01
N TYR A 107 -4.20 -3.26 -2.00
CA TYR A 107 -5.30 -4.04 -2.59
C TYR A 107 -5.06 -4.33 -4.08
N LEU A 108 -4.63 -3.33 -4.84
CA LEU A 108 -4.28 -3.51 -6.25
C LEU A 108 -3.12 -4.50 -6.44
N ARG A 109 -2.07 -4.42 -5.61
CA ARG A 109 -0.96 -5.39 -5.66
C ARG A 109 -1.41 -6.81 -5.36
N LEU A 110 -2.30 -6.97 -4.38
CA LEU A 110 -2.87 -8.27 -4.03
C LEU A 110 -3.66 -8.86 -5.21
N MET A 111 -4.56 -8.06 -5.81
CA MET A 111 -5.34 -8.50 -6.96
C MET A 111 -4.46 -8.84 -8.18
N SER A 112 -3.32 -8.18 -8.31
CA SER A 112 -2.38 -8.40 -9.42
C SER A 112 -1.30 -9.44 -9.10
N HIS A 113 -1.35 -10.11 -7.95
CA HIS A 113 -0.32 -11.02 -7.46
C HIS A 113 1.10 -10.41 -7.49
N VAL A 114 1.19 -9.09 -7.29
CA VAL A 114 2.44 -8.34 -7.26
C VAL A 114 2.91 -8.21 -5.82
N TYR A 115 4.01 -8.84 -5.48
CA TYR A 115 4.58 -8.78 -4.14
C TYR A 115 5.44 -7.51 -3.96
N LEU A 116 5.24 -6.85 -2.83
CA LEU A 116 6.07 -5.74 -2.40
C LEU A 116 7.24 -6.29 -1.57
N ASN A 117 8.44 -5.77 -1.81
CA ASN A 117 9.59 -5.99 -0.93
C ASN A 117 9.87 -4.69 -0.17
N ASN A 118 9.80 -4.76 1.15
CA ASN A 118 10.13 -3.63 2.03
C ASN A 118 11.48 -3.90 2.73
N PRO A 119 12.56 -3.25 2.32
CA PRO A 119 13.89 -3.47 2.89
C PRO A 119 13.97 -3.07 4.38
N LEU A 120 12.98 -2.34 4.89
CA LEU A 120 12.92 -1.87 6.27
C LEU A 120 12.10 -2.77 7.20
N THR A 121 11.49 -3.85 6.69
CA THR A 121 10.61 -4.73 7.49
C THR A 121 11.26 -5.19 8.78
N SER A 122 12.47 -5.73 8.72
CA SER A 122 13.19 -6.20 9.91
C SER A 122 13.50 -5.06 10.91
N GLN A 123 13.81 -3.87 10.39
CA GLN A 123 14.06 -2.70 11.23
C GLN A 123 12.78 -2.21 11.90
N ILE A 124 11.67 -2.15 11.18
CA ILE A 124 10.35 -1.73 11.69
C ILE A 124 9.88 -2.69 12.77
N LYS A 125 9.98 -4.00 12.54
CA LYS A 125 9.65 -5.03 13.56
C LYS A 125 10.46 -4.86 14.84
N ARG A 126 11.73 -4.52 14.73
CA ARG A 126 12.62 -4.29 15.89
C ARG A 126 12.30 -2.98 16.62
N LEU A 127 12.00 -1.90 15.90
CA LEU A 127 11.75 -0.60 16.50
C LEU A 127 10.34 -0.46 17.09
N TYR A 128 9.35 -1.10 16.46
CA TYR A 128 7.94 -0.99 16.82
C TYR A 128 7.28 -2.36 17.00
N PRO A 129 7.85 -3.26 17.79
CA PRO A 129 7.40 -4.65 17.90
C PRO A 129 5.95 -4.73 18.39
N PHE A 130 5.55 -3.88 19.32
CA PHE A 130 4.20 -3.89 19.86
C PHE A 130 3.17 -3.53 18.79
N VAL A 131 3.35 -2.41 18.08
CA VAL A 131 2.42 -1.97 17.03
C VAL A 131 2.40 -2.97 15.87
N PHE A 132 3.57 -3.48 15.46
CA PHE A 132 3.67 -4.47 14.40
C PHE A 132 2.92 -5.76 14.74
N ASN A 133 3.16 -6.34 15.92
CA ASN A 133 2.52 -7.61 16.31
C ASN A 133 1.00 -7.43 16.49
N THR A 134 0.56 -6.33 17.10
CA THR A 134 -0.87 -6.04 17.24
C THR A 134 -1.55 -5.91 15.86
N LEU A 135 -0.88 -5.23 14.93
CA LEU A 135 -1.39 -5.08 13.57
C LEU A 135 -1.42 -6.42 12.82
N TYR A 136 -0.38 -7.23 12.96
CA TYR A 136 -0.31 -8.57 12.39
C TYR A 136 -1.47 -9.43 12.87
N ASP A 137 -1.75 -9.46 14.17
CA ASP A 137 -2.86 -10.23 14.75
C ASP A 137 -4.22 -9.70 14.31
N SER A 138 -4.39 -8.37 14.25
CA SER A 138 -5.63 -7.73 13.77
C SER A 138 -5.91 -8.06 12.29
N ILE A 139 -4.89 -8.00 11.44
CA ILE A 139 -5.01 -8.37 10.02
C ILE A 139 -5.30 -9.87 9.88
N ARG A 140 -4.66 -10.72 10.67
CA ARG A 140 -4.96 -12.16 10.68
C ARG A 140 -6.39 -12.46 11.09
N GLN A 141 -6.95 -11.72 12.05
CA GLN A 141 -8.35 -11.81 12.41
C GLN A 141 -9.25 -11.41 11.25
N LEU A 142 -8.99 -10.28 10.59
CA LEU A 142 -9.76 -9.82 9.44
C LEU A 142 -9.65 -10.76 8.23
N SER A 143 -8.53 -11.44 8.06
CA SER A 143 -8.33 -12.37 6.95
C SER A 143 -9.28 -13.56 6.97
N GLN A 144 -9.83 -13.91 8.14
CA GLN A 144 -10.82 -14.99 8.28
C GLN A 144 -12.15 -14.64 7.59
N ASP A 145 -12.51 -13.36 7.58
CA ASP A 145 -13.77 -12.87 7.01
C ASP A 145 -13.62 -12.35 5.58
N THR A 146 -12.43 -11.85 5.23
CA THR A 146 -12.20 -11.10 3.98
C THR A 146 -11.38 -11.86 2.94
N ASN A 147 -10.74 -12.97 3.33
CA ASN A 147 -9.77 -13.72 2.52
C ASN A 147 -8.56 -12.87 2.04
N ILE A 148 -8.32 -11.70 2.65
CA ILE A 148 -7.16 -10.86 2.37
C ILE A 148 -6.00 -11.27 3.25
N GLN A 149 -4.87 -11.64 2.63
CA GLN A 149 -3.63 -11.96 3.32
C GLN A 149 -2.55 -10.95 2.95
N LEU A 150 -2.06 -10.22 3.95
CA LEU A 150 -0.96 -9.28 3.77
C LEU A 150 0.37 -9.93 4.13
N SER A 151 1.39 -9.64 3.33
CA SER A 151 2.77 -10.02 3.67
C SER A 151 3.29 -9.19 4.84
N GLU A 152 4.32 -9.67 5.53
CA GLU A 152 4.99 -8.90 6.59
C GLU A 152 5.53 -7.55 6.08
N ASP A 153 5.92 -7.48 4.82
CA ASP A 153 6.40 -6.26 4.18
C ASP A 153 5.28 -5.20 4.05
N GLU A 154 4.08 -5.61 3.68
CA GLU A 154 2.91 -4.72 3.67
C GLU A 154 2.51 -4.31 5.10
N ILE A 155 2.51 -5.25 6.03
CA ILE A 155 2.21 -4.97 7.45
C ILE A 155 3.22 -3.99 8.03
N ALA A 156 4.50 -4.10 7.68
CA ALA A 156 5.51 -3.14 8.12
C ALA A 156 5.23 -1.72 7.63
N PHE A 157 4.78 -1.55 6.38
CA PHE A 157 4.35 -0.23 5.90
C PHE A 157 3.15 0.31 6.67
N LEU A 158 2.13 -0.52 6.90
CA LEU A 158 0.97 -0.11 7.70
C LEU A 158 1.36 0.24 9.14
N THR A 159 2.32 -0.49 9.73
CA THR A 159 2.86 -0.21 11.07
C THR A 159 3.38 1.23 11.19
N ILE A 160 4.07 1.73 10.14
CA ILE A 160 4.57 3.10 10.12
C ILE A 160 3.43 4.12 10.21
N HIS A 161 2.31 3.88 9.54
CA HIS A 161 1.15 4.79 9.60
C HIS A 161 0.55 4.85 11.02
N PHE A 162 0.33 3.70 11.66
CA PHE A 162 -0.16 3.65 13.04
C PHE A 162 0.83 4.25 14.03
N GLN A 163 2.11 3.94 13.89
CA GLN A 163 3.15 4.53 14.75
C GLN A 163 3.23 6.05 14.58
N SER A 164 3.14 6.55 13.35
CA SER A 164 3.10 8.00 13.08
C SER A 164 1.92 8.68 13.76
N SER A 165 0.76 8.02 13.80
CA SER A 165 -0.41 8.51 14.52
C SER A 165 -0.14 8.65 16.01
N ILE A 166 0.45 7.62 16.64
CA ILE A 166 0.84 7.66 18.06
C ILE A 166 1.84 8.79 18.32
N GLU A 167 2.84 8.95 17.48
CA GLU A 167 3.89 9.98 17.67
C GLU A 167 3.32 11.39 17.49
N ARG A 168 2.41 11.64 16.55
CA ARG A 168 1.75 12.94 16.38
C ARG A 168 1.05 13.41 17.66
N HIS A 169 0.42 12.50 18.38
CA HIS A 169 -0.28 12.84 19.62
C HIS A 169 0.68 13.07 20.81
N LYS A 170 1.90 12.56 20.72
CA LYS A 170 2.93 12.77 21.76
C LYS A 170 3.72 14.05 21.58
N SER A 171 3.71 14.64 20.39
CA SER A 171 4.66 15.70 20.08
C SER A 171 4.08 17.10 20.22
N SER A 172 4.80 17.97 20.91
CA SER A 172 4.73 19.43 20.82
C SER A 172 5.89 19.94 19.93
N HIS A 173 5.54 20.43 18.75
CA HIS A 173 6.21 21.43 17.91
C HIS A 173 7.72 21.36 17.59
N ILE A 174 8.11 20.59 16.58
CA ILE A 174 9.22 20.93 15.69
C ILE A 174 8.74 20.72 14.24
N HIS A 175 8.83 21.75 13.40
CA HIS A 175 8.54 21.63 11.97
C HIS A 175 9.79 21.23 11.21
N VAL A 176 9.82 20.00 10.71
CA VAL A 176 10.90 19.48 9.85
C VAL A 176 10.31 19.06 8.52
N VAL A 177 10.89 19.52 7.42
CA VAL A 177 10.53 19.04 6.06
C VAL A 177 11.43 17.86 5.72
N ILE A 178 10.83 16.69 5.56
CA ILE A 178 11.54 15.47 5.19
C ILE A 178 10.98 14.94 3.86
N ALA A 179 11.85 14.81 2.87
CA ALA A 179 11.55 14.16 1.60
C ALA A 179 12.02 12.70 1.64
N CYS A 180 11.13 11.75 1.37
CA CYS A 180 11.43 10.34 1.43
C CYS A 180 10.93 9.60 0.18
N TYR A 181 11.78 8.75 -0.39
CA TYR A 181 11.45 7.92 -1.55
C TYR A 181 10.39 6.83 -1.24
N TYR A 182 10.31 6.41 0.01
CA TYR A 182 9.41 5.33 0.45
C TYR A 182 7.96 5.77 0.74
N GLY A 183 7.64 7.03 0.52
CA GLY A 183 6.28 7.56 0.60
C GLY A 183 5.96 8.30 1.90
N LEU A 184 4.71 8.76 1.99
CA LEU A 184 4.25 9.68 3.03
C LEU A 184 4.34 9.11 4.46
N GLY A 185 4.07 7.81 4.65
CA GLY A 185 4.09 7.21 5.99
C GLY A 185 5.45 7.32 6.68
N ILE A 186 6.53 6.96 5.99
CA ILE A 186 7.89 7.07 6.55
C ILE A 186 8.30 8.52 6.70
N SER A 187 7.96 9.39 5.73
CA SER A 187 8.25 10.83 5.83
C SER A 187 7.57 11.44 7.05
N THR A 188 6.30 11.09 7.29
CA THR A 188 5.53 11.58 8.44
C THR A 188 6.13 11.10 9.76
N LEU A 189 6.48 9.81 9.84
CA LEU A 189 7.10 9.27 11.05
C LEU A 189 8.44 9.96 11.39
N LEU A 190 9.28 10.21 10.38
CA LEU A 190 10.56 10.89 10.58
C LEU A 190 10.37 12.35 10.96
N ALA A 191 9.35 13.02 10.42
CA ALA A 191 9.01 14.40 10.78
C ALA A 191 8.48 14.49 12.21
N ASP A 192 7.68 13.53 12.65
CA ASP A 192 7.08 13.49 13.99
C ASP A 192 8.06 13.06 15.08
N ARG A 193 9.15 12.38 14.73
CA ARG A 193 10.22 12.09 15.69
C ARG A 193 10.96 13.36 16.02
N LYS A 194 10.72 13.87 17.23
CA LYS A 194 11.65 14.80 17.86
C LYS A 194 12.98 14.09 17.98
N SER A 195 14.00 14.61 17.32
CA SER A 195 15.37 14.22 17.61
C SER A 195 15.58 14.37 19.11
N VAL A 196 15.61 13.26 19.81
CA VAL A 196 16.20 13.18 21.13
C VAL A 196 17.70 13.22 20.89
N VAL A 197 18.29 14.39 20.96
CA VAL A 197 19.71 14.60 21.17
C VAL A 197 19.89 15.02 22.61
#